data_eff00a80b1b2095062be7c47e497cc92
#
_entry.id   eff00a80b1b2095062be7c47e497cc92
#
_cell.length_a   1.000
_cell.length_b   1.000
_cell.length_c   1.000
_cell.angle_alpha   90.00
_cell.angle_beta   90.00
_cell.angle_gamma   90.00
#
_symmetry.space_group_name_H-M   'P 1'
#
loop_
_entity.id
_entity.type
_entity.pdbx_description
1 polymer ?
#
loop_
_entity_poly.entity_id
_entity_poly.type
_entity_poly.pdbx_seq_one_letter_code
_entity_poly.pdbx_strand_id
1 'polypeptide(L)'
;ENLKSSNYSIGVAKANYFPKISLSGVIGFDSMNTNNLFQDNSLKNSLGGSLAAPILNTGKISANVENAKANKELALINYKKTVQQAFSEVYDILNKRNAIKQKIEQQKDYVNSMEEIFKIAQNQYKIGSIDYVSLLNAKHNYLSSKTNLIQLNQSLLSSTISLHKALGGGWNKDNIDLEEKIMEI
;
A
#
# COMPACT_ATOMS: atom_id res chain seq x y z
N GLU A 1 11.02 -8.95 -3.22
CA GLU A 1 12.04 -8.74 -2.20
C GLU A 1 11.85 -9.69 -1.01
N ASN A 2 10.65 -9.82 -0.38
CA ASN A 2 10.39 -10.69 0.78
C ASN A 2 10.73 -12.17 0.51
N LEU A 3 10.36 -12.71 -0.65
CA LEU A 3 10.71 -14.08 -1.02
C LEU A 3 12.23 -14.28 -1.15
N LYS A 4 12.94 -13.29 -1.69
CA LYS A 4 14.39 -13.30 -1.82
C LYS A 4 15.07 -13.26 -0.43
N SER A 5 14.58 -12.41 0.47
CA SER A 5 15.03 -12.32 1.86
C SER A 5 14.84 -13.66 2.60
N SER A 6 13.64 -14.28 2.48
CA SER A 6 13.36 -15.59 3.10
C SER A 6 14.27 -16.69 2.55
N ASN A 7 14.67 -16.63 1.28
CA ASN A 7 15.62 -17.58 0.72
C ASN A 7 17.03 -17.42 1.32
N TYR A 8 17.50 -16.19 1.55
CA TYR A 8 18.79 -15.95 2.20
C TYR A 8 18.78 -16.33 3.69
N SER A 9 17.63 -16.25 4.36
CA SER A 9 17.47 -16.66 5.75
C SER A 9 17.79 -18.14 5.98
N ILE A 10 17.60 -19.00 4.95
CA ILE A 10 18.04 -20.42 5.02
C ILE A 10 19.56 -20.50 5.11
N GLY A 11 20.28 -19.66 4.34
CA GLY A 11 21.74 -19.58 4.42
C GLY A 11 22.23 -19.17 5.80
N VAL A 12 21.57 -18.15 6.39
CA VAL A 12 21.87 -17.68 7.75
C VAL A 12 21.63 -18.80 8.80
N ALA A 13 20.51 -19.53 8.68
CA ALA A 13 20.23 -20.64 9.56
C ALA A 13 21.28 -21.77 9.45
N LYS A 14 21.74 -22.08 8.22
CA LYS A 14 22.80 -23.06 7.96
C LYS A 14 24.16 -22.59 8.49
N ALA A 15 24.44 -21.27 8.46
CA ALA A 15 25.69 -20.72 8.98
C ALA A 15 25.89 -21.01 10.48
N ASN A 16 24.82 -21.27 11.22
CA ASN A 16 24.93 -21.66 12.65
C ASN A 16 25.53 -23.05 12.89
N TYR A 17 25.76 -23.86 11.85
CA TYR A 17 26.56 -25.11 11.98
C TYR A 17 28.05 -24.82 12.05
N PHE A 18 28.52 -23.68 11.63
CA PHE A 18 29.91 -23.31 11.60
C PHE A 18 30.33 -22.58 12.89
N PRO A 19 31.62 -22.65 13.27
CA PRO A 19 32.13 -21.88 14.38
C PRO A 19 31.94 -20.36 14.19
N LYS A 20 31.59 -19.68 15.28
CA LYS A 20 31.55 -18.21 15.32
C LYS A 20 32.92 -17.70 15.77
N ILE A 21 33.51 -16.86 14.94
CA ILE A 21 34.74 -16.13 15.22
C ILE A 21 34.37 -14.71 15.59
N SER A 22 34.75 -14.25 16.76
CA SER A 22 34.54 -12.88 17.22
C SER A 22 35.86 -12.22 17.59
N LEU A 23 36.06 -10.99 17.15
CA LEU A 23 37.15 -10.13 17.54
C LEU A 23 36.59 -8.96 18.33
N SER A 24 37.09 -8.67 19.49
CA SER A 24 36.68 -7.56 20.34
C SER A 24 37.89 -6.71 20.68
N GLY A 25 37.74 -5.39 20.56
CA GLY A 25 38.74 -4.42 20.99
C GLY A 25 38.10 -3.41 21.91
N VAL A 26 38.74 -3.09 23.01
CA VAL A 26 38.34 -2.05 23.93
C VAL A 26 39.50 -1.07 24.09
N ILE A 27 39.23 0.22 23.95
CA ILE A 27 40.13 1.31 24.25
C ILE A 27 39.43 2.26 25.22
N GLY A 28 40.07 2.61 26.30
CA GLY A 28 39.46 3.47 27.31
C GLY A 28 40.47 3.91 28.38
N PHE A 29 40.01 4.80 29.27
CA PHE A 29 40.77 5.25 30.44
C PHE A 29 40.21 4.58 31.67
N ASP A 30 41.08 4.06 32.52
CA ASP A 30 40.74 3.42 33.79
C ASP A 30 41.65 3.99 34.89
N SER A 31 41.05 4.61 35.92
CA SER A 31 41.79 5.19 37.04
C SER A 31 40.97 5.09 38.35
N MET A 32 41.66 4.83 39.47
CA MET A 32 41.04 4.87 40.80
C MET A 32 40.69 6.26 41.30
N ASN A 33 41.34 7.31 40.74
CA ASN A 33 41.09 8.72 41.07
C ASN A 33 40.73 9.51 39.85
N THR A 34 39.68 10.32 39.96
CA THR A 34 39.19 11.17 38.87
C THR A 34 40.23 12.18 38.33
N ASN A 35 41.16 12.64 39.20
CA ASN A 35 42.21 13.56 38.82
C ASN A 35 43.25 12.96 37.87
N ASN A 36 43.37 11.65 37.82
CA ASN A 36 44.35 10.91 36.99
C ASN A 36 43.71 10.21 35.79
N LEU A 37 42.40 10.41 35.58
CA LEU A 37 41.63 9.66 34.59
C LEU A 37 42.14 9.84 33.15
N PHE A 38 42.65 11.03 32.82
CA PHE A 38 43.14 11.35 31.47
C PHE A 38 44.68 11.43 31.36
N GLN A 39 45.39 10.83 32.30
CA GLN A 39 46.83 10.71 32.19
C GLN A 39 47.25 9.47 31.34
N ASP A 40 48.44 9.54 30.75
CA ASP A 40 48.96 8.48 29.87
C ASP A 40 48.98 7.06 30.56
N ASN A 41 49.14 7.01 31.86
CA ASN A 41 49.12 5.78 32.65
C ASN A 41 47.70 5.20 32.83
N SER A 42 46.67 5.91 32.51
CA SER A 42 45.29 5.48 32.66
C SER A 42 44.71 4.92 31.35
N LEU A 43 45.44 5.02 30.25
CA LEU A 43 45.02 4.46 28.97
C LEU A 43 45.15 2.92 29.00
N LYS A 44 44.01 2.26 28.86
CA LYS A 44 43.92 0.80 28.67
C LYS A 44 43.49 0.46 27.28
N ASN A 45 44.18 -0.47 26.67
CA ASN A 45 43.77 -1.13 25.43
C ASN A 45 43.75 -2.64 25.64
N SER A 46 42.72 -3.28 25.11
CA SER A 46 42.66 -4.74 25.06
C SER A 46 42.12 -5.21 23.72
N LEU A 47 42.74 -6.25 23.20
CA LEU A 47 42.29 -6.96 22.01
C LEU A 47 42.09 -8.44 22.37
N GLY A 48 40.86 -8.93 22.12
CA GLY A 48 40.49 -10.31 22.40
C GLY A 48 39.90 -11.00 21.18
N GLY A 49 40.29 -12.23 20.91
CA GLY A 49 39.66 -13.10 19.93
C GLY A 49 38.96 -14.28 20.61
N SER A 50 37.78 -14.63 20.15
CA SER A 50 37.07 -15.83 20.62
C SER A 50 36.58 -16.69 19.46
N LEU A 51 36.64 -18.01 19.62
CA LEU A 51 36.10 -19.00 18.71
C LEU A 51 35.12 -19.88 19.50
N ALA A 52 33.86 -19.91 19.07
CA ALA A 52 32.82 -20.71 19.69
C ALA A 52 32.15 -21.62 18.62
N ALA A 53 32.21 -22.95 18.87
CA ALA A 53 31.58 -23.93 18.00
C ALA A 53 30.54 -24.75 18.80
N PRO A 54 29.31 -24.93 18.26
CA PRO A 54 28.31 -25.78 18.89
C PRO A 54 28.67 -27.26 18.67
N ILE A 55 29.04 -27.98 19.75
CA ILE A 55 29.41 -29.42 19.69
C ILE A 55 28.16 -30.29 19.93
N LEU A 56 27.37 -29.99 20.96
CA LEU A 56 26.12 -30.67 21.27
C LEU A 56 24.95 -29.70 21.17
N ASN A 57 24.09 -29.85 20.18
CA ASN A 57 23.01 -28.91 19.91
C ASN A 57 21.64 -29.57 19.81
N THR A 58 21.50 -30.84 20.15
CA THR A 58 20.25 -31.61 20.30
C THR A 58 19.19 -31.29 19.21
N GLY A 59 19.62 -31.18 17.96
CA GLY A 59 18.71 -30.89 16.83
C GLY A 59 18.24 -29.42 16.66
N LYS A 60 18.64 -28.50 17.56
CA LYS A 60 18.18 -27.09 17.52
C LYS A 60 18.53 -26.38 16.19
N ILE A 61 19.74 -26.61 15.67
CA ILE A 61 20.13 -25.96 14.39
C ILE A 61 19.36 -26.57 13.24
N SER A 62 19.15 -27.89 13.18
CA SER A 62 18.35 -28.52 12.12
C SER A 62 16.92 -28.05 12.15
N ALA A 63 16.28 -27.92 13.33
CA ALA A 63 14.96 -27.38 13.50
C ALA A 63 14.88 -25.91 13.04
N ASN A 64 15.89 -25.10 13.31
CA ASN A 64 15.96 -23.73 12.81
C ASN A 64 16.07 -23.65 11.27
N VAL A 65 16.81 -24.56 10.65
CA VAL A 65 16.90 -24.67 9.18
C VAL A 65 15.56 -25.08 8.58
N GLU A 66 14.85 -26.04 9.20
CA GLU A 66 13.51 -26.44 8.75
C GLU A 66 12.51 -25.29 8.89
N ASN A 67 12.55 -24.56 10.00
CA ASN A 67 11.72 -23.36 10.18
C ASN A 67 12.02 -22.31 9.09
N ALA A 68 13.29 -22.05 8.77
CA ALA A 68 13.65 -21.14 7.70
C ALA A 68 13.15 -21.60 6.31
N LYS A 69 13.14 -22.93 6.05
CA LYS A 69 12.56 -23.49 4.82
C LYS A 69 11.05 -23.30 4.78
N ALA A 70 10.34 -23.60 5.88
CA ALA A 70 8.90 -23.38 5.99
C ALA A 70 8.52 -21.90 5.79
N ASN A 71 9.29 -20.98 6.34
CA ASN A 71 9.11 -19.54 6.14
C ASN A 71 9.32 -19.11 4.67
N LYS A 72 10.26 -19.75 3.94
CA LYS A 72 10.40 -19.53 2.50
C LYS A 72 9.16 -20.02 1.73
N GLU A 73 8.61 -21.18 2.06
CA GLU A 73 7.39 -21.70 1.43
C GLU A 73 6.21 -20.77 1.70
N LEU A 74 6.06 -20.28 2.94
CA LEU A 74 5.05 -19.28 3.29
C LEU A 74 5.22 -18.01 2.46
N ALA A 75 6.45 -17.51 2.31
CA ALA A 75 6.73 -16.34 1.48
C ALA A 75 6.39 -16.57 0.00
N LEU A 76 6.60 -17.80 -0.54
CA LEU A 76 6.21 -18.16 -1.90
C LEU A 76 4.69 -18.18 -2.07
N ILE A 77 3.97 -18.73 -1.10
CA ILE A 77 2.49 -18.73 -1.12
C ILE A 77 1.96 -17.29 -1.07
N ASN A 78 2.52 -16.44 -0.20
CA ASN A 78 2.15 -15.03 -0.11
C ASN A 78 2.45 -14.27 -1.40
N TYR A 79 3.56 -14.55 -2.07
CA TYR A 79 3.86 -14.00 -3.38
C TYR A 79 2.78 -14.38 -4.42
N LYS A 80 2.45 -15.66 -4.52
CA LYS A 80 1.40 -16.15 -5.43
C LYS A 80 0.06 -15.49 -5.13
N LYS A 81 -0.32 -15.42 -3.85
CA LYS A 81 -1.56 -14.75 -3.41
C LYS A 81 -1.59 -13.28 -3.82
N THR A 82 -0.50 -12.54 -3.63
CA THR A 82 -0.40 -11.12 -4.01
C THR A 82 -0.56 -10.93 -5.50
N VAL A 83 0.06 -11.80 -6.32
CA VAL A 83 -0.08 -11.76 -7.78
C VAL A 83 -1.53 -12.03 -8.18
N GLN A 84 -2.18 -13.05 -7.61
CA GLN A 84 -3.59 -13.34 -7.90
C GLN A 84 -4.51 -12.18 -7.50
N GLN A 85 -4.26 -11.56 -6.33
CA GLN A 85 -5.03 -10.39 -5.88
C GLN A 85 -4.87 -9.20 -6.84
N ALA A 86 -3.66 -8.94 -7.32
CA ALA A 86 -3.42 -7.86 -8.27
C ALA A 86 -4.19 -8.06 -9.59
N PHE A 87 -4.21 -9.29 -10.12
CA PHE A 87 -5.01 -9.60 -11.32
C PHE A 87 -6.51 -9.48 -11.06
N SER A 88 -7.01 -9.98 -9.91
CA SER A 88 -8.42 -9.86 -9.54
C SER A 88 -8.83 -8.39 -9.42
N GLU A 89 -8.01 -7.56 -8.78
CA GLU A 89 -8.27 -6.13 -8.62
C GLU A 89 -8.42 -5.41 -9.97
N VAL A 90 -7.51 -5.66 -10.92
CA VAL A 90 -7.60 -5.07 -12.27
C VAL A 90 -8.88 -5.54 -12.98
N TYR A 91 -9.20 -6.83 -12.90
CA TYR A 91 -10.39 -7.39 -13.52
C TYR A 91 -11.68 -6.77 -12.95
N ASP A 92 -11.76 -6.66 -11.62
CA ASP A 92 -12.92 -6.08 -10.93
C ASP A 92 -13.11 -4.60 -11.29
N ILE A 93 -12.00 -3.83 -11.37
CA ILE A 93 -12.04 -2.42 -11.78
C ILE A 93 -12.54 -2.28 -13.21
N LEU A 94 -12.08 -3.13 -14.14
CA LEU A 94 -12.53 -3.12 -15.54
C LEU A 94 -14.02 -3.42 -15.68
N ASN A 95 -14.50 -4.45 -14.97
CA ASN A 95 -15.93 -4.81 -14.96
C ASN A 95 -16.78 -3.69 -14.37
N LYS A 96 -16.37 -3.13 -13.24
CA LYS A 96 -17.04 -2.00 -12.59
C LYS A 96 -17.10 -0.79 -13.52
N ARG A 97 -16.01 -0.48 -14.22
CA ARG A 97 -15.95 0.64 -15.17
C ARG A 97 -16.95 0.45 -16.33
N ASN A 98 -17.01 -0.78 -16.88
CA ASN A 98 -17.95 -1.08 -17.96
C ASN A 98 -19.40 -0.95 -17.51
N ALA A 99 -19.72 -1.47 -16.31
CA ALA A 99 -21.05 -1.33 -15.71
C ALA A 99 -21.43 0.15 -15.46
N ILE A 100 -20.48 0.98 -14.98
CA ILE A 100 -20.71 2.41 -14.78
C ILE A 100 -20.98 3.10 -16.10
N LYS A 101 -20.25 2.80 -17.19
CA LYS A 101 -20.49 3.38 -18.52
C LYS A 101 -21.91 3.08 -19.01
N GLN A 102 -22.36 1.83 -18.88
CA GLN A 102 -23.73 1.47 -19.27
C GLN A 102 -24.78 2.22 -18.44
N LYS A 103 -24.55 2.34 -17.12
CA LYS A 103 -25.44 3.14 -16.25
C LYS A 103 -25.47 4.63 -16.62
N ILE A 104 -24.36 5.19 -17.06
CA ILE A 104 -24.31 6.59 -17.51
C ILE A 104 -25.20 6.80 -18.73
N GLU A 105 -25.16 5.89 -19.71
CA GLU A 105 -26.03 6.01 -20.90
C GLU A 105 -27.51 5.94 -20.51
N GLN A 106 -27.90 4.95 -19.70
CA GLN A 106 -29.27 4.84 -19.19
C GLN A 106 -29.69 6.07 -18.36
N GLN A 107 -28.78 6.60 -17.53
CA GLN A 107 -29.06 7.78 -16.71
C GLN A 107 -29.21 9.05 -17.55
N LYS A 108 -28.50 9.18 -18.68
CA LYS A 108 -28.69 10.29 -19.64
C LYS A 108 -30.11 10.29 -20.20
N ASP A 109 -30.58 9.12 -20.64
CA ASP A 109 -31.93 8.99 -21.17
C ASP A 109 -32.99 9.32 -20.11
N TYR A 110 -32.73 8.86 -18.87
CA TYR A 110 -33.60 9.19 -17.74
C TYR A 110 -33.62 10.69 -17.42
N VAL A 111 -32.47 11.36 -17.46
CA VAL A 111 -32.39 12.82 -17.28
C VAL A 111 -33.16 13.55 -18.36
N ASN A 112 -33.05 13.15 -19.64
CA ASN A 112 -33.80 13.75 -20.75
C ASN A 112 -35.32 13.59 -20.54
N SER A 113 -35.78 12.42 -20.15
CA SER A 113 -37.19 12.18 -19.85
C SER A 113 -37.71 13.03 -18.67
N MET A 114 -36.90 13.19 -17.61
CA MET A 114 -37.25 14.04 -16.47
C MET A 114 -37.27 15.53 -16.84
N GLU A 115 -36.40 15.97 -17.76
CA GLU A 115 -36.38 17.32 -18.29
C GLU A 115 -37.66 17.63 -19.08
N GLU A 116 -38.11 16.69 -19.91
CA GLU A 116 -39.37 16.84 -20.67
C GLU A 116 -40.57 16.92 -19.73
N ILE A 117 -40.65 16.03 -18.73
CA ILE A 117 -41.70 16.06 -17.70
C ILE A 117 -41.71 17.42 -16.98
N PHE A 118 -40.54 17.94 -16.62
CA PHE A 118 -40.43 19.23 -15.95
C PHE A 118 -40.92 20.38 -16.90
N LYS A 119 -40.56 20.38 -18.21
CA LYS A 119 -41.04 21.34 -19.18
C LYS A 119 -42.57 21.31 -19.35
N ILE A 120 -43.12 20.10 -19.39
CA ILE A 120 -44.59 19.94 -19.46
C ILE A 120 -45.23 20.52 -18.19
N ALA A 121 -44.73 20.18 -17.01
CA ALA A 121 -45.23 20.68 -15.73
C ALA A 121 -45.14 22.23 -15.66
N GLN A 122 -44.09 22.84 -16.18
CA GLN A 122 -43.95 24.28 -16.25
C GLN A 122 -45.05 24.91 -17.11
N ASN A 123 -45.37 24.32 -18.25
CA ASN A 123 -46.43 24.82 -19.14
C ASN A 123 -47.82 24.64 -18.51
N GLN A 124 -48.08 23.49 -17.91
CA GLN A 124 -49.33 23.21 -17.20
C GLN A 124 -49.56 24.16 -16.01
N TYR A 125 -48.51 24.48 -15.27
CA TYR A 125 -48.60 25.47 -14.18
C TYR A 125 -48.91 26.88 -14.72
N LYS A 126 -48.27 27.29 -15.81
CA LYS A 126 -48.52 28.62 -16.44
C LYS A 126 -49.97 28.81 -16.85
N ILE A 127 -50.66 27.76 -17.31
CA ILE A 127 -52.07 27.81 -17.72
C ILE A 127 -53.02 27.47 -16.56
N GLY A 128 -52.49 27.28 -15.31
CA GLY A 128 -53.33 27.00 -14.14
C GLY A 128 -53.85 25.56 -14.03
N SER A 129 -53.30 24.62 -14.84
CA SER A 129 -53.77 23.22 -14.91
C SER A 129 -53.23 22.33 -13.77
N ILE A 130 -52.12 22.73 -13.14
CA ILE A 130 -51.55 22.04 -11.97
C ILE A 130 -51.17 23.05 -10.89
N ASP A 131 -51.06 22.53 -9.66
CA ASP A 131 -50.62 23.33 -8.52
C ASP A 131 -49.10 23.49 -8.45
N TYR A 132 -48.62 24.41 -7.60
CA TYR A 132 -47.20 24.71 -7.43
C TYR A 132 -46.41 23.54 -6.85
N VAL A 133 -47.01 22.72 -5.99
CA VAL A 133 -46.36 21.56 -5.41
C VAL A 133 -46.04 20.53 -6.46
N SER A 134 -46.95 20.30 -7.41
CA SER A 134 -46.73 19.41 -8.55
C SER A 134 -45.57 19.89 -9.44
N LEU A 135 -45.49 21.19 -9.73
CA LEU A 135 -44.36 21.79 -10.46
C LEU A 135 -43.04 21.60 -9.69
N LEU A 136 -43.06 21.83 -8.37
CA LEU A 136 -41.88 21.69 -7.51
C LEU A 136 -41.38 20.22 -7.45
N ASN A 137 -42.29 19.27 -7.39
CA ASN A 137 -41.97 17.85 -7.45
C ASN A 137 -41.33 17.46 -8.79
N ALA A 138 -41.84 17.91 -9.91
CA ALA A 138 -41.25 17.67 -11.21
C ALA A 138 -39.83 18.25 -11.31
N LYS A 139 -39.65 19.49 -10.82
CA LYS A 139 -38.33 20.12 -10.72
C LYS A 139 -37.35 19.34 -9.84
N HIS A 140 -37.79 18.89 -8.68
CA HIS A 140 -37.00 18.09 -7.74
C HIS A 140 -36.53 16.80 -8.40
N ASN A 141 -37.42 16.07 -9.06
CA ASN A 141 -37.07 14.82 -9.75
C ASN A 141 -36.06 15.05 -10.88
N TYR A 142 -36.22 16.11 -11.65
CA TYR A 142 -35.25 16.49 -12.69
C TYR A 142 -33.88 16.80 -12.08
N LEU A 143 -33.79 17.62 -11.03
CA LEU A 143 -32.53 17.96 -10.39
C LEU A 143 -31.87 16.72 -9.72
N SER A 144 -32.64 15.86 -9.11
CA SER A 144 -32.17 14.60 -8.53
C SER A 144 -31.57 13.69 -9.60
N SER A 145 -32.24 13.56 -10.76
CA SER A 145 -31.72 12.77 -11.88
C SER A 145 -30.38 13.31 -12.41
N LYS A 146 -30.21 14.63 -12.48
CA LYS A 146 -28.93 15.27 -12.84
C LYS A 146 -27.84 15.02 -11.83
N THR A 147 -28.16 15.10 -10.55
CA THR A 147 -27.21 14.82 -9.47
C THR A 147 -26.69 13.37 -9.56
N ASN A 148 -27.58 12.42 -9.83
CA ASN A 148 -27.22 11.02 -10.01
C ASN A 148 -26.28 10.84 -11.24
N LEU A 149 -26.52 11.55 -12.34
CA LEU A 149 -25.64 11.52 -13.51
C LEU A 149 -24.23 12.05 -13.18
N ILE A 150 -24.14 13.14 -12.41
CA ILE A 150 -22.86 13.69 -11.95
C ILE A 150 -22.12 12.69 -11.07
N GLN A 151 -22.80 12.02 -10.14
CA GLN A 151 -22.21 11.00 -9.26
C GLN A 151 -21.69 9.79 -10.07
N LEU A 152 -22.42 9.37 -11.12
CA LEU A 152 -21.93 8.31 -12.00
C LEU A 152 -20.69 8.73 -12.78
N ASN A 153 -20.61 9.95 -13.29
CA ASN A 153 -19.42 10.47 -13.95
C ASN A 153 -18.23 10.57 -12.99
N GLN A 154 -18.45 11.01 -11.75
CA GLN A 154 -17.43 11.00 -10.71
C GLN A 154 -16.93 9.58 -10.43
N SER A 155 -17.86 8.60 -10.35
CA SER A 155 -17.51 7.19 -10.13
C SER A 155 -16.69 6.62 -11.30
N LEU A 156 -16.99 7.00 -12.53
CA LEU A 156 -16.22 6.63 -13.72
C LEU A 156 -14.79 7.19 -13.65
N LEU A 157 -14.64 8.46 -13.29
CA LEU A 157 -13.32 9.09 -13.12
C LEU A 157 -12.51 8.40 -12.02
N SER A 158 -13.13 8.15 -10.86
CA SER A 158 -12.50 7.44 -9.75
C SER A 158 -12.06 6.03 -10.14
N SER A 159 -12.88 5.30 -10.93
CA SER A 159 -12.52 3.97 -11.42
C SER A 159 -11.34 4.01 -12.40
N THR A 160 -11.21 5.09 -13.17
CA THR A 160 -10.08 5.29 -14.10
C THR A 160 -8.79 5.53 -13.32
N ILE A 161 -8.84 6.35 -12.28
CA ILE A 161 -7.69 6.58 -11.38
C ILE A 161 -7.29 5.27 -10.66
N SER A 162 -8.27 4.52 -10.17
CA SER A 162 -8.03 3.22 -9.52
C SER A 162 -7.37 2.22 -10.48
N LEU A 163 -7.79 2.19 -11.75
CA LEU A 163 -7.17 1.34 -12.77
C LEU A 163 -5.72 1.74 -13.02
N HIS A 164 -5.45 3.05 -13.15
CA HIS A 164 -4.08 3.55 -13.32
C HIS A 164 -3.18 3.16 -12.16
N LYS A 165 -3.68 3.29 -10.92
CA LYS A 165 -2.98 2.85 -9.71
C LYS A 165 -2.74 1.33 -9.69
N ALA A 166 -3.75 0.51 -10.01
CA ALA A 166 -3.65 -0.95 -10.01
C ALA A 166 -2.65 -1.47 -11.06
N LEU A 167 -2.49 -0.75 -12.17
CA LEU A 167 -1.48 -1.03 -13.20
C LEU A 167 -0.07 -0.52 -12.85
N GLY A 168 0.12 0.04 -11.64
CA GLY A 168 1.41 0.58 -11.21
C GLY A 168 1.74 1.95 -11.79
N GLY A 169 0.75 2.67 -12.31
CA GLY A 169 0.93 4.04 -12.76
C GLY A 169 1.08 5.02 -11.59
N GLY A 170 1.80 6.11 -11.83
CA GLY A 170 2.01 7.16 -10.82
C GLY A 170 3.38 7.09 -10.12
N TRP A 171 4.18 6.06 -10.36
CA TRP A 171 5.55 5.93 -9.87
C TRP A 171 6.54 6.35 -10.97
N ASN A 172 6.66 7.65 -11.22
CA ASN A 172 7.78 8.15 -12.01
C ASN A 172 8.92 8.51 -11.05
N LYS A 173 10.11 7.93 -11.26
CA LYS A 173 11.31 8.26 -10.47
C LYS A 173 11.61 9.77 -10.51
N ASP A 174 11.30 10.42 -11.62
CA ASP A 174 11.52 11.86 -11.83
C ASP A 174 10.67 12.76 -10.89
N ASN A 175 9.57 12.25 -10.34
CA ASN A 175 8.74 12.99 -9.36
C ASN A 175 9.27 12.89 -7.93
N ILE A 176 10.06 11.86 -7.59
CA ILE A 176 10.66 11.69 -6.26
C ILE A 176 11.77 12.72 -6.06
N ASP A 177 12.57 13.00 -7.09
CA ASP A 177 13.63 14.01 -7.05
C ASP A 177 13.08 15.45 -6.88
N LEU A 178 11.83 15.71 -7.27
CA LEU A 178 11.17 17.00 -7.07
C LEU A 178 10.66 17.20 -5.64
N GLU A 179 10.16 16.13 -4.98
CA GLU A 179 9.72 16.20 -3.59
C GLU A 179 10.91 16.34 -2.63
N GLU A 180 12.05 15.67 -2.87
CA GLU A 180 13.27 15.89 -2.10
C GLU A 180 13.79 17.33 -2.24
N LYS A 181 13.76 17.90 -3.45
CA LYS A 181 14.19 19.29 -3.68
C LYS A 181 13.26 20.34 -3.06
N ILE A 182 11.97 20.04 -2.87
CA ILE A 182 11.00 20.94 -2.22
C ILE A 182 11.15 20.90 -0.70
N MET A 183 11.61 19.80 -0.12
CA MET A 183 11.86 19.69 1.33
C MET A 183 13.21 20.30 1.78
N GLU A 184 14.09 20.68 0.86
CA GLU A 184 15.37 21.37 1.15
C GLU A 184 15.26 22.91 1.06
N ILE A 185 14.08 23.50 0.79
CA ILE A 185 13.79 24.93 0.77
C ILE A 185 12.95 25.31 1.99
#